data_bb6efce623d9b68555fdb26365a065b4
#
_entry.id   bb6efce623d9b68555fdb26365a065b4
#
_cell.length_a   1.000
_cell.length_b   1.000
_cell.length_c   1.000
_cell.angle_alpha   90.00
_cell.angle_beta   90.00
_cell.angle_gamma   90.00
#
_symmetry.space_group_name_H-M   'P 1'
#
loop_
_entity.id
_entity.type
_entity.pdbx_description
1 polymer ?
#
loop_
_entity_poly.entity_id
_entity_poly.type
_entity_poly.pdbx_seq_one_letter_code
_entity_poly.pdbx_strand_id
1 'polypeptide(L)'
;IDSAIERGKIAITSNPAELARSGRVDVVIDATGNPDIGAAFALDAIANGKHVVMLNVEADITIGRHLHEAARRAGVVYTGAAGDEPAATLELIGFAQSLGLEIVCAGKGKNNPLKFDAVPAEYEEEAHLRNMNPRMLVEFVDGSKTMIEMVAIANCTGLVPDVPGMHGPAATREQLAEVLIPKEHGGVLSKKGCVDYSIGKGVAPGVFCIVTTDHPRMQERLIDLKVGK
;
A
#
# COMPACT_ATOMS: atom_id res chain seq x y z
N ILE A 1 19.98 20.83 -14.65
CA ILE A 1 18.58 20.77 -14.24
C ILE A 1 18.04 22.18 -13.94
N ASP A 2 18.59 22.92 -12.99
CA ASP A 2 18.10 24.22 -12.53
C ASP A 2 17.87 25.22 -13.66
N SER A 3 18.85 25.38 -14.56
CA SER A 3 18.71 26.27 -15.75
C SER A 3 17.59 25.86 -16.72
N ALA A 4 17.22 24.58 -16.79
CA ALA A 4 16.08 24.14 -17.59
C ALA A 4 14.75 24.50 -16.89
N ILE A 5 14.68 24.26 -15.58
CA ILE A 5 13.51 24.60 -14.76
C ILE A 5 13.25 26.11 -14.76
N GLU A 6 14.29 26.94 -14.61
CA GLU A 6 14.18 28.41 -14.68
C GLU A 6 13.62 28.92 -15.99
N ARG A 7 13.87 28.21 -17.09
CA ARG A 7 13.32 28.51 -18.41
C ARG A 7 11.95 27.87 -18.68
N GLY A 8 11.30 27.29 -17.66
CA GLY A 8 10.02 26.59 -17.79
C GLY A 8 10.10 25.31 -18.62
N LYS A 9 11.26 24.65 -18.67
CA LYS A 9 11.48 23.41 -19.42
C LYS A 9 11.43 22.20 -18.49
N ILE A 10 11.03 21.06 -19.03
CA ILE A 10 11.20 19.77 -18.38
C ILE A 10 12.69 19.41 -18.44
N ALA A 11 13.28 19.05 -17.30
CA ALA A 11 14.64 18.53 -17.22
C ALA A 11 14.60 17.00 -17.09
N ILE A 12 15.46 16.31 -17.81
CA ILE A 12 15.65 14.85 -17.73
C ILE A 12 17.12 14.60 -17.43
N THR A 13 17.39 13.74 -16.45
CA THR A 13 18.75 13.32 -16.09
C THR A 13 18.75 11.83 -15.76
N SER A 14 19.90 11.19 -16.01
CA SER A 14 20.19 9.82 -15.57
C SER A 14 20.85 9.78 -14.18
N ASN A 15 21.12 10.96 -13.58
CA ASN A 15 21.76 11.07 -12.28
C ASN A 15 20.76 11.57 -11.22
N PRO A 16 20.18 10.70 -10.38
CA PRO A 16 19.19 11.10 -9.39
C PRO A 16 19.72 12.10 -8.34
N ALA A 17 21.04 12.11 -8.08
CA ALA A 17 21.63 13.05 -7.15
C ALA A 17 21.50 14.51 -7.62
N GLU A 18 21.39 14.77 -8.92
CA GLU A 18 21.12 16.12 -9.43
C GLU A 18 19.73 16.61 -9.05
N LEU A 19 18.72 15.73 -8.98
CA LEU A 19 17.38 16.06 -8.50
C LEU A 19 17.40 16.33 -6.98
N ALA A 20 18.02 15.44 -6.22
CA ALA A 20 18.12 15.57 -4.77
C ALA A 20 18.79 16.88 -4.34
N ARG A 21 19.78 17.36 -5.10
CA ARG A 21 20.57 18.56 -4.77
C ARG A 21 20.09 19.85 -5.44
N SER A 22 19.17 19.76 -6.39
CA SER A 22 18.65 20.95 -7.08
C SER A 22 18.01 21.95 -6.11
N GLY A 23 18.37 23.21 -6.20
CA GLY A 23 17.73 24.29 -5.45
C GLY A 23 16.32 24.65 -5.94
N ARG A 24 15.86 24.04 -7.04
CA ARG A 24 14.58 24.28 -7.67
C ARG A 24 13.58 23.13 -7.50
N VAL A 25 13.95 22.10 -6.76
CA VAL A 25 13.09 20.96 -6.45
C VAL A 25 12.80 20.95 -4.96
N ASP A 26 11.55 20.96 -4.57
CA ASP A 26 11.12 20.92 -3.17
C ASP A 26 10.66 19.52 -2.77
N VAL A 27 10.06 18.78 -3.72
CA VAL A 27 9.49 17.46 -3.50
C VAL A 27 10.04 16.47 -4.51
N VAL A 28 10.44 15.30 -4.05
CA VAL A 28 10.83 14.18 -4.92
C VAL A 28 9.85 13.02 -4.73
N ILE A 29 9.63 12.26 -5.81
CA ILE A 29 8.83 11.05 -5.79
C ILE A 29 9.74 9.89 -6.20
N ASP A 30 9.84 8.86 -5.36
CA ASP A 30 10.51 7.62 -5.72
C ASP A 30 9.51 6.60 -6.26
N ALA A 31 9.64 6.28 -7.54
CA ALA A 31 8.89 5.26 -8.26
C ALA A 31 9.82 4.26 -8.96
N THR A 32 11.01 4.02 -8.42
CA THR A 32 12.03 3.19 -9.04
C THR A 32 11.73 1.69 -8.96
N GLY A 33 10.92 1.25 -7.97
CA GLY A 33 10.65 -0.16 -7.71
C GLY A 33 11.90 -0.96 -7.32
N ASN A 34 13.00 -0.29 -6.97
CA ASN A 34 14.23 -0.91 -6.46
C ASN A 34 14.51 -0.38 -5.05
N PRO A 35 14.46 -1.23 -4.01
CA PRO A 35 14.59 -0.79 -2.62
C PRO A 35 15.93 -0.13 -2.32
N ASP A 36 17.04 -0.63 -2.89
CA ASP A 36 18.38 -0.08 -2.63
C ASP A 36 18.53 1.31 -3.24
N ILE A 37 18.09 1.48 -4.49
CA ILE A 37 18.13 2.77 -5.19
C ILE A 37 17.20 3.77 -4.50
N GLY A 38 15.97 3.37 -4.20
CA GLY A 38 14.98 4.22 -3.54
C GLY A 38 15.44 4.67 -2.16
N ALA A 39 16.00 3.76 -1.39
CA ALA A 39 16.56 4.06 -0.07
C ALA A 39 17.69 5.09 -0.14
N ALA A 40 18.67 4.88 -1.02
CA ALA A 40 19.79 5.79 -1.19
C ALA A 40 19.35 7.17 -1.69
N PHE A 41 18.44 7.21 -2.67
CA PHE A 41 17.87 8.44 -3.21
C PHE A 41 17.07 9.23 -2.17
N ALA A 42 16.21 8.54 -1.40
CA ALA A 42 15.43 9.17 -0.35
C ALA A 42 16.32 9.79 0.74
N LEU A 43 17.38 9.10 1.17
CA LEU A 43 18.32 9.64 2.14
C LEU A 43 19.07 10.86 1.60
N ASP A 44 19.53 10.84 0.35
CA ASP A 44 20.19 12.01 -0.27
C ASP A 44 19.22 13.20 -0.40
N ALA A 45 17.98 12.95 -0.81
CA ALA A 45 16.92 13.95 -0.89
C ALA A 45 16.61 14.59 0.48
N ILE A 46 16.41 13.78 1.51
CA ILE A 46 16.17 14.23 2.89
C ILE A 46 17.33 15.07 3.41
N ALA A 47 18.57 14.63 3.18
CA ALA A 47 19.79 15.36 3.59
C ALA A 47 19.91 16.72 2.89
N ASN A 48 19.31 16.88 1.72
CA ASN A 48 19.26 18.14 0.97
C ASN A 48 17.95 18.93 1.18
N GLY A 49 17.17 18.59 2.22
CA GLY A 49 15.97 19.34 2.61
C GLY A 49 14.77 19.13 1.71
N LYS A 50 14.68 18.01 0.97
CA LYS A 50 13.54 17.70 0.08
C LYS A 50 12.49 16.88 0.80
N HIS A 51 11.22 17.18 0.52
CA HIS A 51 10.12 16.28 0.87
C HIS A 51 10.16 15.04 -0.02
N VAL A 52 9.84 13.88 0.55
CA VAL A 52 9.87 12.59 -0.17
C VAL A 52 8.48 11.96 -0.18
N VAL A 53 8.00 11.63 -1.38
CA VAL A 53 6.82 10.79 -1.60
C VAL A 53 7.30 9.43 -2.09
N MET A 54 7.02 8.38 -1.32
CA MET A 54 7.50 7.03 -1.56
C MET A 54 6.40 6.20 -2.24
N LEU A 55 6.58 5.90 -3.53
CA LEU A 55 5.76 4.93 -4.27
C LEU A 55 6.45 3.54 -4.30
N ASN A 56 7.70 3.49 -3.89
CA ASN A 56 8.49 2.25 -3.75
C ASN A 56 8.23 1.64 -2.36
N VAL A 57 7.13 0.90 -2.25
CA VAL A 57 6.70 0.29 -0.98
C VAL A 57 7.70 -0.73 -0.45
N GLU A 58 8.51 -1.34 -1.31
CA GLU A 58 9.57 -2.27 -0.95
C GLU A 58 10.67 -1.58 -0.11
N ALA A 59 11.04 -0.36 -0.49
CA ALA A 59 11.96 0.47 0.28
C ALA A 59 11.31 0.90 1.61
N ASP A 60 10.03 1.28 1.59
CA ASP A 60 9.31 1.74 2.77
C ASP A 60 9.20 0.65 3.84
N ILE A 61 8.77 -0.56 3.50
CA ILE A 61 8.65 -1.64 4.49
C ILE A 61 10.02 -2.12 5.03
N THR A 62 11.10 -1.91 4.27
CA THR A 62 12.44 -2.35 4.63
C THR A 62 13.12 -1.36 5.57
N ILE A 63 13.12 -0.08 5.24
CA ILE A 63 13.81 0.97 6.00
C ILE A 63 12.97 2.23 6.24
N GLY A 64 11.66 2.21 5.94
CA GLY A 64 10.79 3.39 6.02
C GLY A 64 10.79 4.06 7.38
N ARG A 65 10.87 3.30 8.47
CA ARG A 65 11.03 3.87 9.82
C ARG A 65 12.30 4.74 9.93
N HIS A 66 13.42 4.27 9.37
CA HIS A 66 14.66 5.02 9.37
C HIS A 66 14.56 6.29 8.50
N LEU A 67 13.94 6.18 7.32
CA LEU A 67 13.67 7.31 6.43
C LEU A 67 12.76 8.35 7.08
N HIS A 68 11.69 7.90 7.73
CA HIS A 68 10.77 8.77 8.47
C HIS A 68 11.49 9.52 9.62
N GLU A 69 12.30 8.84 10.41
CA GLU A 69 13.07 9.46 11.48
C GLU A 69 14.12 10.47 10.93
N ALA A 70 14.76 10.15 9.81
CA ALA A 70 15.68 11.05 9.13
C ALA A 70 14.96 12.32 8.64
N ALA A 71 13.80 12.15 7.99
CA ALA A 71 12.98 13.25 7.49
C ALA A 71 12.48 14.15 8.64
N ARG A 72 12.02 13.55 9.74
CA ARG A 72 11.59 14.30 10.94
C ARG A 72 12.74 15.14 11.52
N ARG A 73 13.95 14.60 11.58
CA ARG A 73 15.15 15.34 12.04
C ARG A 73 15.54 16.48 11.09
N ALA A 74 15.35 16.27 9.78
CA ALA A 74 15.62 17.27 8.76
C ALA A 74 14.50 18.31 8.60
N GLY A 75 13.35 18.14 9.27
CA GLY A 75 12.20 19.04 9.15
C GLY A 75 11.47 18.93 7.81
N VAL A 76 11.56 17.79 7.13
CA VAL A 76 10.88 17.53 5.85
C VAL A 76 9.83 16.44 5.99
N VAL A 77 8.92 16.36 5.04
CA VAL A 77 7.88 15.34 4.98
C VAL A 77 8.41 14.08 4.30
N TYR A 78 8.14 12.91 4.90
CA TYR A 78 8.25 11.61 4.28
C TYR A 78 6.87 10.94 4.34
N THR A 79 6.32 10.53 3.20
CA THR A 79 4.98 9.93 3.12
C THR A 79 4.91 8.91 1.99
N GLY A 80 4.01 7.94 2.12
CA GLY A 80 3.60 7.09 1.00
C GLY A 80 2.85 7.89 -0.07
N ALA A 81 2.80 7.38 -1.28
CA ALA A 81 2.08 7.99 -2.39
C ALA A 81 0.56 7.78 -2.21
N ALA A 82 -0.22 8.86 -2.34
CA ALA A 82 -1.67 8.79 -2.34
C ALA A 82 -2.18 8.01 -3.56
N GLY A 83 -3.21 7.18 -3.35
CA GLY A 83 -3.84 6.38 -4.41
C GLY A 83 -3.25 4.98 -4.59
N ASP A 84 -2.11 4.67 -3.99
CA ASP A 84 -1.64 3.29 -3.83
C ASP A 84 -2.47 2.55 -2.78
N GLU A 85 -2.56 1.22 -2.85
CA GLU A 85 -3.45 0.44 -1.98
C GLU A 85 -3.19 0.65 -0.49
N PRO A 86 -1.95 0.74 0.01
CA PRO A 86 -1.73 1.06 1.42
C PRO A 86 -2.32 2.41 1.81
N ALA A 87 -2.05 3.47 1.04
CA ALA A 87 -2.56 4.81 1.33
C ALA A 87 -4.09 4.87 1.26
N ALA A 88 -4.70 4.29 0.22
CA ALA A 88 -6.15 4.23 0.07
C ALA A 88 -6.82 3.45 1.22
N THR A 89 -6.19 2.35 1.69
CA THR A 89 -6.69 1.60 2.84
C THR A 89 -6.61 2.42 4.13
N LEU A 90 -5.51 3.16 4.32
CA LEU A 90 -5.34 4.05 5.48
C LEU A 90 -6.39 5.17 5.51
N GLU A 91 -6.76 5.73 4.36
CA GLU A 91 -7.84 6.72 4.26
C GLU A 91 -9.18 6.14 4.71
N LEU A 92 -9.53 4.91 4.28
CA LEU A 92 -10.75 4.23 4.72
C LEU A 92 -10.73 3.92 6.22
N ILE A 93 -9.60 3.44 6.75
CA ILE A 93 -9.43 3.16 8.18
C ILE A 93 -9.60 4.47 8.99
N GLY A 94 -8.91 5.54 8.59
CA GLY A 94 -9.00 6.84 9.26
C GLY A 94 -10.43 7.41 9.24
N PHE A 95 -11.13 7.28 8.11
CA PHE A 95 -12.54 7.66 8.01
C PHE A 95 -13.42 6.85 8.97
N ALA A 96 -13.29 5.52 8.96
CA ALA A 96 -14.07 4.65 9.84
C ALA A 96 -13.82 4.95 11.32
N GLN A 97 -12.56 5.12 11.72
CA GLN A 97 -12.17 5.46 13.08
C GLN A 97 -12.69 6.84 13.51
N SER A 98 -12.74 7.82 12.60
CA SER A 98 -13.29 9.16 12.89
C SER A 98 -14.78 9.12 13.21
N LEU A 99 -15.49 8.09 12.76
CA LEU A 99 -16.89 7.81 13.09
C LEU A 99 -17.06 6.96 14.36
N GLY A 100 -15.98 6.57 15.02
CA GLY A 100 -16.01 5.69 16.19
C GLY A 100 -16.27 4.22 15.86
N LEU A 101 -16.06 3.80 14.62
CA LEU A 101 -16.22 2.40 14.18
C LEU A 101 -14.97 1.59 14.53
N GLU A 102 -15.16 0.36 14.97
CA GLU A 102 -14.08 -0.61 15.20
C GLU A 102 -13.72 -1.31 13.90
N ILE A 103 -12.42 -1.44 13.61
CA ILE A 103 -11.93 -2.13 12.44
C ILE A 103 -11.89 -3.64 12.71
N VAL A 104 -12.63 -4.41 11.93
CA VAL A 104 -12.61 -5.88 11.97
C VAL A 104 -11.48 -6.41 11.10
N CYS A 105 -11.47 -5.99 9.82
CA CYS A 105 -10.44 -6.37 8.86
C CYS A 105 -10.28 -5.26 7.82
N ALA A 106 -9.06 -4.98 7.41
CA ALA A 106 -8.79 -4.06 6.32
C ALA A 106 -7.77 -4.67 5.34
N GLY A 107 -7.87 -4.28 4.07
CA GLY A 107 -6.94 -4.81 3.07
C GLY A 107 -7.36 -4.54 1.64
N LYS A 108 -6.92 -5.41 0.74
CA LYS A 108 -7.09 -5.21 -0.71
C LYS A 108 -7.64 -6.43 -1.44
N GLY A 109 -8.17 -6.17 -2.62
CA GLY A 109 -8.42 -7.21 -3.63
C GLY A 109 -7.15 -7.58 -4.39
N LYS A 110 -7.03 -8.85 -4.78
CA LYS A 110 -5.97 -9.38 -5.63
C LYS A 110 -6.57 -9.95 -6.92
N ASN A 111 -6.06 -9.51 -8.07
CA ASN A 111 -6.57 -9.94 -9.38
C ASN A 111 -6.10 -11.34 -9.79
N ASN A 112 -4.85 -11.65 -9.48
CA ASN A 112 -4.19 -12.85 -10.00
C ASN A 112 -4.25 -13.99 -8.98
N PRO A 113 -4.48 -15.24 -9.42
CA PRO A 113 -4.22 -16.42 -8.60
C PRO A 113 -2.77 -16.44 -8.10
N LEU A 114 -2.55 -17.09 -6.97
CA LEU A 114 -1.21 -17.24 -6.42
C LEU A 114 -0.44 -18.35 -7.16
N LYS A 115 0.80 -18.04 -7.53
CA LYS A 115 1.80 -18.97 -8.06
C LYS A 115 3.12 -18.72 -7.33
N PHE A 116 3.26 -19.32 -6.15
CA PHE A 116 4.39 -19.07 -5.23
C PHE A 116 5.76 -19.44 -5.79
N ASP A 117 5.82 -20.32 -6.78
CA ASP A 117 7.02 -20.81 -7.45
C ASP A 117 7.33 -20.08 -8.76
N ALA A 118 6.65 -18.97 -9.04
CA ALA A 118 6.90 -18.16 -10.22
C ALA A 118 8.32 -17.59 -10.23
N VAL A 119 8.97 -17.64 -11.39
CA VAL A 119 10.31 -17.07 -11.59
C VAL A 119 10.34 -16.10 -12.76
N PRO A 120 11.20 -15.06 -12.75
CA PRO A 120 11.24 -14.03 -13.79
C PRO A 120 11.40 -14.58 -15.21
N ALA A 121 12.16 -15.67 -15.40
CA ALA A 121 12.38 -16.28 -16.70
C ALA A 121 11.08 -16.77 -17.39
N GLU A 122 10.05 -17.11 -16.62
CA GLU A 122 8.74 -17.53 -17.16
C GLU A 122 7.93 -16.35 -17.71
N TYR A 123 8.27 -15.12 -17.34
CA TYR A 123 7.53 -13.89 -17.66
C TYR A 123 8.28 -12.94 -18.58
N GLU A 124 9.42 -13.33 -19.15
CA GLU A 124 10.24 -12.47 -20.01
C GLU A 124 9.49 -12.00 -21.26
N GLU A 125 8.78 -12.91 -21.93
CA GLU A 125 8.00 -12.59 -23.14
C GLU A 125 6.86 -11.63 -22.82
N GLU A 126 6.09 -11.92 -21.76
CA GLU A 126 4.99 -11.06 -21.32
C GLU A 126 5.49 -9.67 -20.86
N ALA A 127 6.60 -9.63 -20.15
CA ALA A 127 7.24 -8.40 -19.73
C ALA A 127 7.68 -7.55 -20.92
N HIS A 128 8.28 -8.18 -21.93
CA HIS A 128 8.66 -7.50 -23.17
C HIS A 128 7.46 -6.90 -23.90
N LEU A 129 6.37 -7.65 -24.05
CA LEU A 129 5.13 -7.19 -24.68
C LEU A 129 4.48 -6.02 -23.93
N ARG A 130 4.58 -5.99 -22.61
CA ARG A 130 4.02 -4.95 -21.74
C ARG A 130 4.99 -3.80 -21.44
N ASN A 131 6.22 -3.85 -21.95
CA ASN A 131 7.30 -2.93 -21.58
C ASN A 131 7.49 -2.83 -20.05
N MET A 132 7.52 -3.97 -19.39
CA MET A 132 7.65 -4.12 -17.94
C MET A 132 8.90 -4.92 -17.57
N ASN A 133 9.28 -4.86 -16.30
CA ASN A 133 10.32 -5.72 -15.76
C ASN A 133 9.73 -7.11 -15.42
N PRO A 134 10.33 -8.24 -15.84
CA PRO A 134 9.85 -9.58 -15.53
C PRO A 134 9.71 -9.84 -14.02
N ARG A 135 10.60 -9.29 -13.20
CA ARG A 135 10.54 -9.38 -11.75
C ARG A 135 9.25 -8.79 -11.19
N MET A 136 8.82 -7.61 -11.69
CA MET A 136 7.56 -6.99 -11.27
C MET A 136 6.34 -7.85 -11.61
N LEU A 137 6.35 -8.53 -12.75
CA LEU A 137 5.26 -9.45 -13.11
C LEU A 137 5.19 -10.63 -12.14
N VAL A 138 6.34 -11.19 -11.76
CA VAL A 138 6.39 -12.26 -10.74
C VAL A 138 5.80 -11.78 -9.42
N GLU A 139 6.14 -10.59 -8.94
CA GLU A 139 5.63 -10.03 -7.69
C GLU A 139 4.10 -9.92 -7.65
N PHE A 140 3.46 -9.76 -8.81
CA PHE A 140 2.00 -9.78 -8.91
C PHE A 140 1.38 -11.17 -8.75
N VAL A 141 2.09 -12.22 -9.11
CA VAL A 141 1.57 -13.60 -9.11
C VAL A 141 2.09 -14.46 -7.97
N ASP A 142 3.29 -14.23 -7.46
CA ASP A 142 3.84 -14.98 -6.32
C ASP A 142 3.27 -14.50 -4.97
N GLY A 143 2.56 -13.37 -4.97
CA GLY A 143 1.94 -12.78 -3.78
C GLY A 143 2.84 -11.82 -3.01
N SER A 144 4.12 -11.67 -3.34
CA SER A 144 5.05 -10.80 -2.59
C SER A 144 4.56 -9.35 -2.58
N LYS A 145 4.09 -8.81 -3.71
CA LYS A 145 3.53 -7.45 -3.77
C LYS A 145 2.36 -7.28 -2.80
N THR A 146 1.42 -8.22 -2.77
CA THR A 146 0.29 -8.19 -1.84
C THR A 146 0.76 -8.24 -0.37
N MET A 147 1.72 -9.10 -0.04
CA MET A 147 2.27 -9.21 1.31
C MET A 147 2.95 -7.92 1.75
N ILE A 148 3.74 -7.29 0.85
CA ILE A 148 4.42 -6.02 1.07
C ILE A 148 3.43 -4.91 1.40
N GLU A 149 2.38 -4.76 0.62
CA GLU A 149 1.34 -3.76 0.84
C GLU A 149 0.58 -3.99 2.15
N MET A 150 0.27 -5.24 2.50
CA MET A 150 -0.38 -5.55 3.78
C MET A 150 0.54 -5.28 4.98
N VAL A 151 1.85 -5.50 4.84
CA VAL A 151 2.84 -5.13 5.87
C VAL A 151 2.88 -3.61 6.06
N ALA A 152 2.83 -2.83 4.98
CA ALA A 152 2.78 -1.37 5.08
C ALA A 152 1.55 -0.89 5.87
N ILE A 153 0.36 -1.45 5.57
CA ILE A 153 -0.87 -1.14 6.32
C ILE A 153 -0.73 -1.55 7.79
N ALA A 154 -0.24 -2.77 8.06
CA ALA A 154 -0.05 -3.28 9.41
C ALA A 154 0.89 -2.38 10.24
N ASN A 155 2.01 -1.98 9.66
CA ASN A 155 2.99 -1.10 10.32
C ASN A 155 2.42 0.29 10.67
N CYS A 156 1.54 0.83 9.82
CA CYS A 156 0.94 2.14 10.04
C CYS A 156 -0.24 2.12 11.04
N THR A 157 -0.95 1.00 11.16
CA THR A 157 -2.23 0.93 11.88
C THR A 157 -2.17 0.13 13.17
N GLY A 158 -1.20 -0.78 13.28
CA GLY A 158 -1.16 -1.79 14.34
C GLY A 158 -2.12 -2.98 14.12
N LEU A 159 -2.85 -3.01 12.99
CA LEU A 159 -3.55 -4.23 12.55
C LEU A 159 -2.52 -5.32 12.27
N VAL A 160 -2.91 -6.59 12.41
CA VAL A 160 -1.98 -7.71 12.23
C VAL A 160 -2.58 -8.79 11.31
N PRO A 161 -1.77 -9.56 10.59
CA PRO A 161 -2.28 -10.76 9.92
C PRO A 161 -2.77 -11.77 10.97
N ASP A 162 -3.92 -12.40 10.72
CA ASP A 162 -4.49 -13.39 11.64
C ASP A 162 -3.67 -14.70 11.65
N VAL A 163 -3.16 -15.07 10.49
CA VAL A 163 -2.27 -16.20 10.28
C VAL A 163 -1.08 -15.79 9.41
N PRO A 164 0.06 -16.50 9.46
CA PRO A 164 1.16 -16.26 8.54
C PRO A 164 0.70 -16.34 7.08
N GLY A 165 0.97 -15.28 6.29
CA GLY A 165 0.55 -15.17 4.90
C GLY A 165 -0.91 -14.78 4.70
N MET A 166 -1.68 -14.56 5.79
CA MET A 166 -3.11 -14.21 5.76
C MET A 166 -4.00 -15.35 5.22
N HIS A 167 -5.33 -15.16 5.19
CA HIS A 167 -6.25 -16.19 4.70
C HIS A 167 -6.42 -16.13 3.18
N GLY A 168 -6.48 -14.93 2.61
CA GLY A 168 -6.67 -14.71 1.18
C GLY A 168 -7.91 -15.41 0.60
N PRO A 169 -9.10 -15.29 1.21
CA PRO A 169 -10.26 -16.06 0.78
C PRO A 169 -10.73 -15.67 -0.62
N ALA A 170 -11.26 -16.64 -1.35
CA ALA A 170 -11.95 -16.42 -2.61
C ALA A 170 -13.38 -15.90 -2.35
N ALA A 171 -13.51 -14.62 -2.02
CA ALA A 171 -14.78 -13.97 -1.72
C ALA A 171 -15.06 -12.84 -2.72
N THR A 172 -16.32 -12.68 -3.13
CA THR A 172 -16.74 -11.51 -3.90
C THR A 172 -16.81 -10.27 -2.99
N ARG A 173 -16.87 -9.09 -3.59
CA ARG A 173 -17.03 -7.84 -2.83
C ARG A 173 -18.20 -7.89 -1.84
N GLU A 174 -19.32 -8.46 -2.25
CA GLU A 174 -20.54 -8.57 -1.45
C GLU A 174 -20.39 -9.55 -0.28
N GLN A 175 -19.48 -10.52 -0.40
CA GLN A 175 -19.22 -11.56 0.61
C GLN A 175 -18.12 -11.18 1.60
N LEU A 176 -17.33 -10.16 1.33
CA LEU A 176 -16.18 -9.79 2.19
C LEU A 176 -16.56 -9.66 3.66
N ALA A 177 -17.67 -8.96 3.94
CA ALA A 177 -18.15 -8.73 5.30
C ALA A 177 -18.82 -9.96 5.95
N GLU A 178 -18.95 -11.07 5.25
CA GLU A 178 -19.41 -12.36 5.78
C GLU A 178 -18.24 -13.32 6.02
N VAL A 179 -17.17 -13.18 5.24
CA VAL A 179 -16.03 -14.10 5.25
C VAL A 179 -14.88 -13.59 6.14
N LEU A 180 -14.51 -12.31 6.01
CA LEU A 180 -13.39 -11.71 6.76
C LEU A 180 -13.86 -11.11 8.10
N ILE A 181 -14.58 -11.94 8.87
CA ILE A 181 -15.03 -11.65 10.23
C ILE A 181 -14.62 -12.80 11.17
N PRO A 182 -14.73 -12.64 12.51
CA PRO A 182 -14.40 -13.69 13.45
C PRO A 182 -15.20 -14.98 13.25
N LYS A 183 -14.55 -16.11 13.53
CA LYS A 183 -15.14 -17.47 13.43
C LYS A 183 -16.40 -17.62 14.26
N GLU A 184 -16.50 -16.97 15.39
CA GLU A 184 -17.69 -16.95 16.25
C GLU A 184 -18.92 -16.35 15.56
N HIS A 185 -18.71 -15.55 14.51
CA HIS A 185 -19.75 -14.96 13.65
C HIS A 185 -19.84 -15.62 12.27
N GLY A 186 -19.18 -16.78 12.08
CA GLY A 186 -19.23 -17.54 10.84
C GLY A 186 -18.15 -17.25 9.81
N GLY A 187 -17.19 -16.35 10.11
CA GLY A 187 -16.09 -16.01 9.22
C GLY A 187 -14.86 -16.88 9.41
N VAL A 188 -13.71 -16.41 8.90
CA VAL A 188 -12.42 -17.14 8.92
C VAL A 188 -11.44 -16.63 9.96
N LEU A 189 -11.61 -15.41 10.48
CA LEU A 189 -10.66 -14.76 11.39
C LEU A 189 -10.75 -15.32 12.81
N SER A 190 -9.63 -15.37 13.52
CA SER A 190 -9.62 -15.72 14.95
C SER A 190 -9.95 -14.53 15.86
N LYS A 191 -9.83 -13.30 15.34
CA LYS A 191 -10.02 -12.05 16.07
C LYS A 191 -10.35 -10.88 15.13
N LYS A 192 -10.78 -9.75 15.69
CA LYS A 192 -10.85 -8.46 15.00
C LYS A 192 -9.47 -7.78 14.96
N GLY A 193 -9.35 -6.73 14.16
CA GLY A 193 -8.12 -5.95 14.03
C GLY A 193 -7.09 -6.60 13.10
N CYS A 194 -7.54 -7.22 12.02
CA CYS A 194 -6.68 -7.94 11.08
C CYS A 194 -6.43 -7.17 9.78
N VAL A 195 -5.32 -7.48 9.13
CA VAL A 195 -5.11 -7.21 7.69
C VAL A 195 -5.29 -8.51 6.92
N ASP A 196 -5.94 -8.44 5.76
CA ASP A 196 -6.09 -9.59 4.86
C ASP A 196 -6.33 -9.13 3.42
N TYR A 197 -6.26 -10.04 2.48
CA TYR A 197 -6.60 -9.79 1.07
C TYR A 197 -7.68 -10.76 0.62
N SER A 198 -8.31 -10.49 -0.53
CA SER A 198 -9.28 -11.42 -1.13
C SER A 198 -9.01 -11.58 -2.62
N ILE A 199 -9.22 -12.80 -3.13
CA ILE A 199 -9.14 -13.14 -4.55
C ILE A 199 -10.54 -13.49 -5.02
N GLY A 200 -11.26 -12.54 -5.60
CA GLY A 200 -12.63 -12.79 -6.02
C GLY A 200 -13.18 -11.74 -6.98
N LYS A 201 -14.38 -11.98 -7.45
CA LYS A 201 -15.02 -11.08 -8.41
C LYS A 201 -15.36 -9.75 -7.76
N GLY A 202 -14.92 -8.65 -8.39
CA GLY A 202 -15.28 -7.29 -7.99
C GLY A 202 -14.50 -6.75 -6.78
N VAL A 203 -13.50 -7.49 -6.26
CA VAL A 203 -12.66 -7.02 -5.15
C VAL A 203 -11.42 -6.27 -5.62
N ALA A 204 -10.92 -6.58 -6.81
CA ALA A 204 -9.76 -5.91 -7.41
C ALA A 204 -10.12 -5.27 -8.77
N PRO A 205 -9.52 -4.11 -9.14
CA PRO A 205 -8.70 -3.29 -8.26
C PRO A 205 -9.52 -2.65 -7.15
N GLY A 206 -8.97 -2.57 -5.93
CA GLY A 206 -9.65 -1.92 -4.82
C GLY A 206 -9.15 -2.34 -3.45
N VAL A 207 -9.54 -1.55 -2.48
CA VAL A 207 -9.27 -1.76 -1.07
C VAL A 207 -10.58 -1.87 -0.29
N PHE A 208 -10.54 -2.45 0.89
CA PHE A 208 -11.71 -2.59 1.75
C PHE A 208 -11.37 -2.32 3.22
N CYS A 209 -12.41 -1.95 3.97
CA CYS A 209 -12.35 -1.82 5.42
C CYS A 209 -13.67 -2.37 5.98
N ILE A 210 -13.62 -3.51 6.66
CA ILE A 210 -14.75 -4.13 7.33
C ILE A 210 -14.78 -3.61 8.76
N VAL A 211 -15.92 -3.09 9.15
CA VAL A 211 -16.10 -2.38 10.41
C VAL A 211 -17.24 -2.96 11.24
N THR A 212 -17.24 -2.70 12.53
CA THR A 212 -18.34 -3.02 13.44
C THR A 212 -18.55 -1.90 14.44
N THR A 213 -19.67 -1.92 15.12
CA THR A 213 -19.98 -1.03 16.22
C THR A 213 -20.99 -1.68 17.18
N ASP A 214 -20.83 -1.45 18.47
CA ASP A 214 -21.79 -1.88 19.49
C ASP A 214 -22.87 -0.84 19.75
N HIS A 215 -22.82 0.33 19.10
CA HIS A 215 -23.76 1.41 19.29
C HIS A 215 -25.06 1.17 18.47
N PRO A 216 -26.24 0.90 19.10
CA PRO A 216 -27.46 0.47 18.39
C PRO A 216 -27.91 1.44 17.30
N ARG A 217 -27.89 2.75 17.58
CA ARG A 217 -28.30 3.74 16.56
C ARG A 217 -27.31 3.83 15.38
N MET A 218 -26.04 3.53 15.60
CA MET A 218 -25.07 3.49 14.50
C MET A 218 -25.32 2.27 13.63
N GLN A 219 -25.63 1.11 14.25
CA GLN A 219 -26.01 -0.10 13.53
C GLN A 219 -27.26 0.16 12.66
N GLU A 220 -28.32 0.73 13.23
CA GLU A 220 -29.53 1.11 12.48
C GLU A 220 -29.18 2.01 11.27
N ARG A 221 -28.34 3.03 11.48
CA ARG A 221 -27.96 3.96 10.42
C ARG A 221 -27.12 3.31 9.32
N LEU A 222 -26.19 2.44 9.68
CA LEU A 222 -25.40 1.69 8.67
C LEU A 222 -26.31 0.81 7.82
N ILE A 223 -27.30 0.14 8.42
CA ILE A 223 -28.30 -0.66 7.72
C ILE A 223 -29.15 0.20 6.77
N ASP A 224 -29.68 1.34 7.28
CA ASP A 224 -30.48 2.29 6.48
C ASP A 224 -29.70 2.78 5.24
N LEU A 225 -28.41 3.04 5.41
CA LEU A 225 -27.51 3.49 4.35
C LEU A 225 -26.98 2.35 3.47
N LYS A 226 -27.40 1.12 3.71
CA LYS A 226 -26.96 -0.09 3.00
C LYS A 226 -25.43 -0.31 3.05
N VAL A 227 -24.81 0.10 4.14
CA VAL A 227 -23.38 -0.09 4.40
C VAL A 227 -23.14 -1.34 5.25
N GLY A 228 -24.16 -1.92 5.85
CA GLY A 228 -24.12 -3.13 6.67
C GLY A 228 -25.29 -4.05 6.45
N LYS A 229 -25.21 -5.25 7.03
CA LYS A 229 -26.30 -6.23 7.15
C LYS A 229 -26.75 -6.34 8.58
#